data_193a138eb877ee52a1d42216a716036c
#
_entry.id   193a138eb877ee52a1d42216a716036c
#
_cell.length_a   1.000
_cell.length_b   1.000
_cell.length_c   1.000
_cell.angle_alpha   90.00
_cell.angle_beta   90.00
_cell.angle_gamma   90.00
#
_symmetry.space_group_name_H-M   'P 1'
#
loop_
_entity.id
_entity.type
_entity.pdbx_description
1 polymer ?
#
loop_
_entity_poly.entity_id
_entity_poly.type
_entity_poly.pdbx_seq_one_letter_code
_entity_poly.pdbx_strand_id
1 'polypeptide(L)'
;MKRRDFLKTAALGTMAAGAAGIGGGVLTGCAAQKQVKQAPYINKAGKGGGIKLSFEPYELQLRHTFTVSSYSRKTTPDVQVRLDYEGFTGYGEASMPPYLGQSTETVCRFLQKTDMEQFRDPFRLEEILAYVDSLSPGDSAAKAAIDIALHDLVGKLIGQPWWRLWGLDPAKAPDTTFTIGIDTPEIVRQKTRECADRFNILKVKVGLENDKDMIRTIREVTDLPLAVDANQGWKDREKALEEIFWLKENGVVMVEQPMAKERIDDNAWITERSPLPVFADEAIQRLADIPSIKGAYHGINIKLMKCTGMREAWKMVNYARAEGMKVMVGCMTETSCAVSAAAQLSPAVDFADLDGNLLITNDLYKGMEVINGKITLSDRPGIGLEVL
;
A
#
# COMPACT_ATOMS: atom_id res chain seq x y z
N MET A 1 -10.51 -40.40 27.81
CA MET A 1 -9.79 -40.98 26.64
C MET A 1 -8.54 -40.17 26.38
N LYS A 2 -7.37 -40.79 26.50
CA LYS A 2 -6.08 -40.10 26.51
C LYS A 2 -5.55 -39.90 25.09
N ARG A 3 -4.95 -38.73 24.84
CA ARG A 3 -4.39 -38.22 23.58
C ARG A 3 -3.28 -39.06 22.90
N ARG A 4 -3.18 -40.35 23.14
CA ARG A 4 -2.05 -41.21 22.70
C ARG A 4 -2.36 -42.24 21.63
N ASP A 5 -3.61 -42.38 21.14
CA ASP A 5 -4.00 -43.43 20.23
C ASP A 5 -4.25 -43.04 18.77
N PHE A 6 -3.84 -41.83 18.36
CA PHE A 6 -4.08 -41.33 16.98
C PHE A 6 -2.88 -41.48 16.01
N LEU A 7 -1.76 -42.07 16.45
CA LEU A 7 -0.53 -42.14 15.64
C LEU A 7 -0.09 -43.55 15.25
N LYS A 8 -0.99 -44.56 15.23
CA LYS A 8 -0.60 -45.95 14.91
C LYS A 8 -1.32 -46.64 13.74
N THR A 9 -1.91 -45.88 12.81
CA THR A 9 -2.57 -46.52 11.65
C THR A 9 -2.21 -45.81 10.33
N ALA A 10 -0.93 -45.85 9.98
CA ALA A 10 -0.49 -45.49 8.62
C ALA A 10 0.87 -46.12 8.33
N ALA A 11 0.93 -47.47 8.26
CA ALA A 11 2.01 -48.15 7.58
C ALA A 11 1.55 -49.61 7.29
N LEU A 12 1.66 -49.97 6.06
CA LEU A 12 1.61 -51.31 5.45
C LEU A 12 0.49 -51.51 4.41
N GLY A 13 0.94 -51.62 3.18
CA GLY A 13 0.15 -52.05 2.04
C GLY A 13 0.94 -51.99 0.75
N THR A 14 2.01 -52.82 0.66
CA THR A 14 2.75 -53.07 -0.58
C THR A 14 2.21 -54.31 -1.30
N MET A 15 2.25 -54.22 -2.65
CA MET A 15 2.33 -55.28 -3.68
C MET A 15 1.06 -56.05 -4.09
N ALA A 16 0.75 -55.95 -5.39
CA ALA A 16 0.96 -57.06 -6.32
C ALA A 16 0.59 -56.68 -7.75
N ALA A 17 1.39 -57.17 -8.66
CA ALA A 17 1.34 -56.99 -10.11
C ALA A 17 0.24 -57.85 -10.76
N GLY A 18 -0.25 -57.43 -11.94
CA GLY A 18 -1.05 -58.23 -12.85
C GLY A 18 -1.11 -57.59 -14.22
N ALA A 19 -0.43 -58.20 -15.21
CA ALA A 19 -0.37 -57.80 -16.60
C ALA A 19 -1.50 -58.41 -17.44
N ALA A 20 -2.00 -57.65 -18.41
CA ALA A 20 -2.54 -58.03 -19.73
C ALA A 20 -3.34 -56.82 -20.25
N GLY A 21 -3.12 -56.17 -21.35
CA GLY A 21 -2.80 -56.50 -22.68
C GLY A 21 -3.88 -55.98 -23.65
N ILE A 22 -3.45 -55.21 -24.69
CA ILE A 22 -4.12 -54.99 -25.98
C ILE A 22 -4.90 -53.66 -26.16
N GLY A 23 -4.39 -52.84 -27.06
CA GLY A 23 -5.19 -52.19 -28.09
C GLY A 23 -5.22 -50.66 -28.17
N GLY A 24 -4.32 -50.07 -28.93
CA GLY A 24 -4.57 -49.10 -29.98
C GLY A 24 -5.19 -47.73 -29.70
N GLY A 25 -4.43 -46.66 -29.91
CA GLY A 25 -5.00 -45.34 -30.05
C GLY A 25 -3.98 -44.23 -29.80
N VAL A 26 -3.14 -43.88 -30.78
CA VAL A 26 -2.23 -42.74 -30.78
C VAL A 26 -3.04 -41.45 -30.82
N LEU A 27 -3.00 -40.66 -29.75
CA LEU A 27 -3.23 -39.21 -29.83
C LEU A 27 -2.07 -38.52 -29.11
N THR A 28 -1.13 -38.07 -29.92
CA THR A 28 -0.04 -37.20 -29.56
C THR A 28 -0.60 -35.80 -29.20
N GLY A 29 -0.77 -35.57 -27.91
CA GLY A 29 -0.96 -34.25 -27.36
C GLY A 29 0.26 -33.90 -26.51
N CYS A 30 1.31 -33.33 -27.13
CA CYS A 30 2.41 -32.70 -26.42
C CYS A 30 1.91 -31.44 -25.71
N ALA A 31 1.39 -31.60 -24.51
CA ALA A 31 1.35 -30.50 -23.55
C ALA A 31 2.80 -30.28 -23.07
N ALA A 32 3.46 -29.25 -23.63
CA ALA A 32 4.73 -28.80 -23.09
C ALA A 32 4.51 -28.36 -21.64
N GLN A 33 4.83 -29.23 -20.70
CA GLN A 33 5.04 -28.83 -19.31
C GLN A 33 6.16 -27.78 -19.33
N LYS A 34 5.78 -26.50 -19.13
CA LYS A 34 6.74 -25.46 -18.78
C LYS A 34 7.42 -25.94 -17.50
N GLN A 35 8.66 -26.40 -17.62
CA GLN A 35 9.54 -26.62 -16.48
C GLN A 35 9.57 -25.28 -15.73
N VAL A 36 8.95 -25.23 -14.55
CA VAL A 36 9.19 -24.18 -13.57
C VAL A 36 10.68 -24.31 -13.26
N LYS A 37 11.49 -23.38 -13.77
CA LYS A 37 12.89 -23.27 -13.34
C LYS A 37 12.85 -23.09 -11.85
N GLN A 38 13.25 -24.12 -11.09
CA GLN A 38 13.48 -23.97 -9.67
C GLN A 38 14.47 -22.81 -9.49
N ALA A 39 14.07 -21.80 -8.71
CA ALA A 39 14.98 -20.75 -8.31
C ALA A 39 16.23 -21.41 -7.66
N PRO A 40 17.44 -20.92 -7.94
CA PRO A 40 18.64 -21.50 -7.38
C PRO A 40 18.54 -21.45 -5.85
N TYR A 41 18.60 -22.60 -5.22
CA TYR A 41 18.56 -22.73 -3.77
C TYR A 41 19.82 -22.04 -3.20
N ILE A 42 19.65 -20.86 -2.60
CA ILE A 42 20.75 -20.09 -2.00
C ILE A 42 21.10 -20.71 -0.66
N ASN A 43 21.87 -21.78 -0.69
CA ASN A 43 22.32 -22.50 0.51
C ASN A 43 23.82 -22.24 0.80
N LYS A 44 24.28 -21.02 0.60
CA LYS A 44 25.63 -20.59 1.02
C LYS A 44 25.50 -19.22 1.66
N ALA A 45 25.77 -19.16 2.96
CA ALA A 45 26.19 -17.91 3.60
C ALA A 45 27.20 -17.25 2.65
N GLY A 46 26.81 -16.16 2.02
CA GLY A 46 27.43 -15.68 0.81
C GLY A 46 28.92 -15.45 0.98
N LYS A 47 29.68 -15.90 -0.01
CA LYS A 47 30.99 -15.35 -0.32
C LYS A 47 30.85 -13.99 -1.03
N GLY A 48 29.62 -13.47 -1.13
CA GLY A 48 29.29 -12.16 -1.67
C GLY A 48 29.67 -11.03 -0.73
N GLY A 49 29.93 -9.85 -1.26
CA GLY A 49 29.99 -8.59 -0.51
C GLY A 49 28.68 -8.33 0.24
N GLY A 50 28.65 -7.33 1.13
CA GLY A 50 27.41 -6.89 1.77
C GLY A 50 26.41 -6.29 0.79
N ILE A 51 25.20 -5.96 1.27
CA ILE A 51 24.16 -5.29 0.49
C ILE A 51 24.63 -3.87 0.15
N LYS A 52 24.66 -3.51 -1.14
CA LYS A 52 25.09 -2.18 -1.58
C LYS A 52 23.88 -1.26 -1.68
N LEU A 53 23.92 -0.13 -0.97
CA LEU A 53 22.92 0.93 -1.03
C LEU A 53 23.37 2.02 -2.01
N SER A 54 22.51 2.39 -2.95
CA SER A 54 22.65 3.59 -3.76
C SER A 54 21.32 4.34 -3.82
N PHE A 55 21.38 5.65 -4.02
CA PHE A 55 20.17 6.50 -4.08
C PHE A 55 20.43 7.75 -4.90
N GLU A 56 19.35 8.31 -5.44
CA GLU A 56 19.38 9.54 -6.21
C GLU A 56 18.15 10.41 -5.92
N PRO A 57 18.32 11.73 -5.73
CA PRO A 57 17.21 12.66 -5.66
C PRO A 57 16.37 12.63 -6.93
N TYR A 58 15.04 12.74 -6.76
CA TYR A 58 14.09 12.81 -7.84
C TYR A 58 13.00 13.85 -7.53
N GLU A 59 12.32 14.36 -8.54
CA GLU A 59 11.17 15.24 -8.36
C GLU A 59 10.01 14.77 -9.21
N LEU A 60 8.93 14.36 -8.56
CA LEU A 60 7.71 13.95 -9.22
C LEU A 60 6.97 15.16 -9.79
N GLN A 61 6.57 15.08 -11.06
CA GLN A 61 5.82 16.11 -11.77
C GLN A 61 4.34 15.73 -11.80
N LEU A 62 3.48 16.55 -11.19
CA LEU A 62 2.04 16.27 -11.13
C LEU A 62 1.35 16.65 -12.45
N ARG A 63 0.41 15.83 -12.91
CA ARG A 63 -0.42 16.09 -14.11
C ARG A 63 -1.25 17.35 -13.96
N HIS A 64 -1.78 17.57 -12.77
CA HIS A 64 -2.58 18.72 -12.38
C HIS A 64 -2.07 19.28 -11.06
N THR A 65 -2.35 20.53 -10.77
CA THR A 65 -2.14 21.09 -9.43
C THR A 65 -2.94 20.23 -8.43
N PHE A 66 -2.28 19.75 -7.38
CA PHE A 66 -2.90 18.96 -6.33
C PHE A 66 -3.16 19.84 -5.12
N THR A 67 -4.43 20.04 -4.81
CA THR A 67 -4.90 20.88 -3.71
C THR A 67 -5.64 20.07 -2.66
N VAL A 68 -5.23 20.22 -1.41
CA VAL A 68 -5.91 19.73 -0.20
C VAL A 68 -6.27 20.92 0.69
N SER A 69 -6.97 20.69 1.79
CA SER A 69 -7.41 21.76 2.70
C SER A 69 -6.30 22.71 3.20
N SER A 70 -5.04 22.26 3.24
CA SER A 70 -3.91 22.97 3.85
C SER A 70 -2.85 23.50 2.88
N TYR A 71 -2.75 22.96 1.65
CA TYR A 71 -1.73 23.39 0.65
C TYR A 71 -2.07 22.98 -0.78
N SER A 72 -1.36 23.61 -1.74
CA SER A 72 -1.37 23.26 -3.17
C SER A 72 0.06 23.07 -3.68
N ARG A 73 0.26 22.12 -4.62
CA ARG A 73 1.57 21.84 -5.22
C ARG A 73 1.46 21.33 -6.66
N LYS A 74 2.56 21.45 -7.42
CA LYS A 74 2.73 20.91 -8.79
C LYS A 74 3.82 19.84 -8.88
N THR A 75 4.64 19.73 -7.83
CA THR A 75 5.72 18.73 -7.73
C THR A 75 5.71 18.09 -6.35
N THR A 76 6.38 16.97 -6.22
CA THR A 76 6.65 16.33 -4.92
C THR A 76 8.12 15.91 -4.89
N PRO A 77 8.89 16.32 -3.87
CA PRO A 77 10.25 15.82 -3.66
C PRO A 77 10.21 14.30 -3.43
N ASP A 78 11.19 13.64 -4.00
CA ASP A 78 11.36 12.19 -3.96
C ASP A 78 12.83 11.81 -3.90
N VAL A 79 13.14 10.61 -3.41
CA VAL A 79 14.46 9.98 -3.51
C VAL A 79 14.29 8.53 -3.90
N GLN A 80 14.88 8.15 -5.02
CA GLN A 80 14.92 6.77 -5.50
C GLN A 80 16.05 6.00 -4.83
N VAL A 81 15.77 4.76 -4.41
CA VAL A 81 16.71 3.90 -3.67
C VAL A 81 16.89 2.56 -4.37
N ARG A 82 18.12 2.05 -4.39
CA ARG A 82 18.48 0.72 -4.87
C ARG A 82 19.28 -0.03 -3.85
N LEU A 83 18.98 -1.31 -3.71
CA LEU A 83 19.78 -2.27 -2.95
C LEU A 83 20.26 -3.37 -3.89
N ASP A 84 21.58 -3.46 -4.09
CA ASP A 84 22.18 -4.47 -4.95
C ASP A 84 22.80 -5.60 -4.09
N TYR A 85 22.50 -6.84 -4.46
CA TYR A 85 23.05 -8.04 -3.84
C TYR A 85 23.07 -9.22 -4.81
N GLU A 86 24.24 -9.83 -5.01
CA GLU A 86 24.45 -11.04 -5.85
C GLU A 86 23.80 -10.97 -7.27
N GLY A 87 23.86 -9.79 -7.90
CA GLY A 87 23.33 -9.58 -9.26
C GLY A 87 21.84 -9.29 -9.31
N PHE A 88 21.16 -9.15 -8.19
CA PHE A 88 19.78 -8.67 -8.07
C PHE A 88 19.77 -7.24 -7.56
N THR A 89 18.77 -6.47 -8.03
CA THR A 89 18.53 -5.10 -7.57
C THR A 89 17.10 -4.99 -7.04
N GLY A 90 16.97 -4.57 -5.80
CA GLY A 90 15.70 -4.15 -5.20
C GLY A 90 15.55 -2.63 -5.30
N TYR A 91 14.35 -2.17 -5.61
CA TYR A 91 14.00 -0.75 -5.77
C TYR A 91 13.10 -0.27 -4.65
N GLY A 92 13.31 0.96 -4.21
CA GLY A 92 12.49 1.65 -3.22
C GLY A 92 12.48 3.15 -3.47
N GLU A 93 11.57 3.84 -2.81
CA GLU A 93 11.40 5.29 -3.01
C GLU A 93 10.97 5.95 -1.70
N ALA A 94 11.38 7.21 -1.52
CA ALA A 94 10.98 8.08 -0.43
C ALA A 94 10.25 9.30 -0.98
N SER A 95 8.93 9.24 -1.05
CA SER A 95 8.11 10.40 -1.38
C SER A 95 7.85 11.27 -0.16
N MET A 96 8.05 12.58 -0.30
CA MET A 96 8.05 13.55 0.81
C MET A 96 7.03 14.67 0.61
N PRO A 97 5.71 14.39 0.76
CA PRO A 97 4.75 15.49 0.81
C PRO A 97 4.98 16.38 2.03
N PRO A 98 4.59 17.67 1.97
CA PRO A 98 4.94 18.67 3.00
C PRO A 98 4.62 18.26 4.44
N TYR A 99 3.52 17.55 4.67
CA TYR A 99 3.09 17.21 6.03
C TYR A 99 3.97 16.18 6.74
N LEU A 100 4.84 15.44 6.03
CA LEU A 100 5.82 14.54 6.66
C LEU A 100 6.98 15.29 7.30
N GLY A 101 7.16 16.58 6.97
CA GLY A 101 8.25 17.40 7.52
C GLY A 101 9.65 16.92 7.11
N GLN A 102 9.76 16.13 6.04
CA GLN A 102 11.01 15.63 5.50
C GLN A 102 11.33 16.34 4.18
N SER A 103 12.62 16.37 3.84
CA SER A 103 13.13 16.97 2.59
C SER A 103 14.14 16.04 1.94
N THR A 104 14.44 16.30 0.67
CA THR A 104 15.49 15.59 -0.06
C THR A 104 16.81 15.55 0.71
N GLU A 105 17.20 16.66 1.36
CA GLU A 105 18.42 16.74 2.14
C GLU A 105 18.38 15.85 3.39
N THR A 106 17.24 15.83 4.10
CA THR A 106 17.13 14.99 5.32
C THR A 106 17.13 13.51 4.96
N VAL A 107 16.42 13.11 3.91
CA VAL A 107 16.38 11.74 3.41
C VAL A 107 17.77 11.31 2.90
N CYS A 108 18.43 12.10 2.05
CA CYS A 108 19.78 11.77 1.58
C CYS A 108 20.78 11.67 2.73
N ARG A 109 20.71 12.55 3.73
CA ARG A 109 21.55 12.48 4.92
C ARG A 109 21.33 11.20 5.73
N PHE A 110 20.09 10.76 5.85
CA PHE A 110 19.76 9.49 6.50
C PHE A 110 20.34 8.31 5.71
N LEU A 111 20.17 8.27 4.39
CA LEU A 111 20.67 7.20 3.54
C LEU A 111 22.21 7.14 3.53
N GLN A 112 22.89 8.30 3.52
CA GLN A 112 24.36 8.37 3.58
C GLN A 112 24.97 7.75 4.85
N LYS A 113 24.29 7.86 6.00
CA LYS A 113 24.76 7.29 7.26
C LYS A 113 24.36 5.82 7.46
N THR A 114 23.51 5.28 6.59
CA THR A 114 23.01 3.92 6.70
C THR A 114 24.01 2.94 6.10
N ASP A 115 24.66 2.13 6.93
CA ASP A 115 25.60 1.09 6.49
C ASP A 115 24.85 -0.21 6.20
N MET A 116 24.51 -0.44 4.93
CA MET A 116 23.90 -1.69 4.47
C MET A 116 24.94 -2.76 4.14
N GLU A 117 26.22 -2.39 3.91
CA GLU A 117 27.29 -3.34 3.54
C GLU A 117 27.67 -4.30 4.68
N GLN A 118 27.35 -3.94 5.93
CA GLN A 118 27.55 -4.83 7.07
C GLN A 118 26.68 -6.09 7.01
N PHE A 119 25.56 -6.06 6.26
CA PHE A 119 24.65 -7.19 6.13
C PHE A 119 24.98 -8.02 4.89
N ARG A 120 25.21 -9.32 5.12
CA ARG A 120 25.57 -10.30 4.07
C ARG A 120 24.46 -11.30 3.77
N ASP A 121 23.32 -11.18 4.45
CA ASP A 121 22.16 -12.04 4.29
C ASP A 121 20.89 -11.17 4.27
N PRO A 122 20.35 -10.87 3.08
CA PRO A 122 19.17 -10.02 2.95
C PRO A 122 17.90 -10.67 3.54
N PHE A 123 17.88 -11.98 3.81
CA PHE A 123 16.75 -12.67 4.43
C PHE A 123 16.57 -12.35 5.91
N ARG A 124 17.55 -11.71 6.56
CA ARG A 124 17.46 -11.23 7.95
C ARG A 124 16.68 -9.90 8.04
N LEU A 125 15.53 -9.84 7.35
CA LEU A 125 14.69 -8.64 7.24
C LEU A 125 14.44 -7.94 8.56
N GLU A 126 14.03 -8.68 9.61
CA GLU A 126 13.71 -8.09 10.91
C GLU A 126 14.92 -7.41 11.55
N GLU A 127 16.10 -8.02 11.45
CA GLU A 127 17.34 -7.47 12.01
C GLU A 127 17.79 -6.22 11.23
N ILE A 128 17.82 -6.32 9.90
CA ILE A 128 18.21 -5.21 9.03
C ILE A 128 17.31 -4.01 9.24
N LEU A 129 15.99 -4.21 9.22
CA LEU A 129 15.04 -3.14 9.36
C LEU A 129 14.93 -2.60 10.79
N ALA A 130 15.23 -3.41 11.82
CA ALA A 130 15.40 -2.91 13.18
C ALA A 130 16.63 -2.01 13.31
N TYR A 131 17.75 -2.36 12.67
CA TYR A 131 18.92 -1.49 12.57
C TYR A 131 18.55 -0.15 11.90
N VAL A 132 17.91 -0.19 10.72
CA VAL A 132 17.49 1.01 9.98
C VAL A 132 16.58 1.89 10.85
N ASP A 133 15.62 1.28 11.57
CA ASP A 133 14.70 2.02 12.44
C ASP A 133 15.42 2.67 13.63
N SER A 134 16.47 2.05 14.16
CA SER A 134 17.25 2.54 15.30
C SER A 134 18.11 3.78 15.00
N LEU A 135 18.37 4.09 13.73
CA LEU A 135 19.26 5.18 13.33
C LEU A 135 18.73 6.58 13.66
N SER A 136 17.42 6.73 13.75
CA SER A 136 16.77 7.96 14.19
C SER A 136 15.31 7.70 14.59
N PRO A 137 14.68 8.53 15.44
CA PRO A 137 13.27 8.39 15.79
C PRO A 137 12.30 8.78 14.66
N GLY A 138 12.76 9.60 13.67
CA GLY A 138 11.99 10.08 12.53
C GLY A 138 12.40 9.41 11.23
N ASP A 139 12.51 10.22 10.17
CA ASP A 139 12.98 9.83 8.82
C ASP A 139 12.16 8.69 8.19
N SER A 140 10.83 8.70 8.41
CA SER A 140 9.94 7.59 8.03
C SER A 140 9.98 7.28 6.54
N ALA A 141 10.03 8.28 5.66
CA ALA A 141 10.12 8.07 4.21
C ALA A 141 11.45 7.43 3.79
N ALA A 142 12.58 7.86 4.38
CA ALA A 142 13.89 7.25 4.11
C ALA A 142 13.94 5.78 4.56
N LYS A 143 13.37 5.47 5.72
CA LYS A 143 13.24 4.11 6.22
C LYS A 143 12.34 3.26 5.33
N ALA A 144 11.20 3.83 4.87
CA ALA A 144 10.30 3.16 3.94
C ALA A 144 11.00 2.82 2.62
N ALA A 145 11.82 3.72 2.10
CA ALA A 145 12.56 3.45 0.86
C ALA A 145 13.51 2.25 0.98
N ILE A 146 14.23 2.14 2.10
CA ILE A 146 15.10 0.97 2.36
C ILE A 146 14.28 -0.30 2.56
N ASP A 147 13.19 -0.22 3.32
CA ASP A 147 12.27 -1.35 3.58
C ASP A 147 11.67 -1.88 2.27
N ILE A 148 11.14 -0.99 1.42
CA ILE A 148 10.57 -1.36 0.12
C ILE A 148 11.64 -2.00 -0.77
N ALA A 149 12.84 -1.39 -0.86
CA ALA A 149 13.93 -1.93 -1.66
C ALA A 149 14.39 -3.30 -1.16
N LEU A 150 14.43 -3.52 0.15
CA LEU A 150 14.80 -4.80 0.73
C LEU A 150 13.73 -5.87 0.48
N HIS A 151 12.45 -5.54 0.58
CA HIS A 151 11.37 -6.45 0.23
C HIS A 151 11.39 -6.80 -1.27
N ASP A 152 11.62 -5.83 -2.14
CA ASP A 152 11.73 -6.07 -3.57
C ASP A 152 12.91 -7.00 -3.89
N LEU A 153 14.08 -6.73 -3.29
CA LEU A 153 15.27 -7.56 -3.42
C LEU A 153 15.02 -9.01 -2.95
N VAL A 154 14.48 -9.19 -1.75
CA VAL A 154 14.23 -10.52 -1.19
C VAL A 154 13.20 -11.29 -2.00
N GLY A 155 12.12 -10.65 -2.43
CA GLY A 155 11.13 -11.29 -3.29
C GLY A 155 11.72 -11.71 -4.64
N LYS A 156 12.63 -10.93 -5.23
CA LYS A 156 13.37 -11.28 -6.45
C LYS A 156 14.33 -12.45 -6.22
N LEU A 157 15.03 -12.48 -5.10
CA LEU A 157 15.91 -13.59 -4.73
C LEU A 157 15.15 -14.91 -4.56
N ILE A 158 13.93 -14.87 -3.98
CA ILE A 158 13.04 -16.02 -3.81
C ILE A 158 12.32 -16.37 -5.13
N GLY A 159 12.19 -15.41 -6.06
CA GLY A 159 11.42 -15.57 -7.29
C GLY A 159 9.90 -15.51 -7.08
N GLN A 160 9.42 -14.79 -6.04
CA GLN A 160 8.00 -14.69 -5.70
C GLN A 160 7.58 -13.25 -5.39
N PRO A 161 6.33 -12.85 -5.70
CA PRO A 161 5.75 -11.59 -5.23
C PRO A 161 5.36 -11.66 -3.75
N TRP A 162 5.34 -10.50 -3.07
CA TRP A 162 5.08 -10.46 -1.62
C TRP A 162 3.65 -10.84 -1.25
N TRP A 163 2.64 -10.51 -2.05
CA TRP A 163 1.27 -10.97 -1.77
C TRP A 163 1.19 -12.49 -1.63
N ARG A 164 1.98 -13.23 -2.44
CA ARG A 164 2.05 -14.70 -2.38
C ARG A 164 2.83 -15.18 -1.17
N LEU A 165 3.94 -14.51 -0.81
CA LEU A 165 4.72 -14.83 0.40
C LEU A 165 3.91 -14.64 1.68
N TRP A 166 2.98 -13.67 1.70
CA TRP A 166 2.03 -13.48 2.80
C TRP A 166 0.81 -14.42 2.73
N GLY A 167 0.72 -15.27 1.72
CA GLY A 167 -0.40 -16.22 1.56
C GLY A 167 -1.72 -15.55 1.18
N LEU A 168 -1.66 -14.39 0.54
CA LEU A 168 -2.83 -13.62 0.14
C LEU A 168 -3.37 -14.07 -1.22
N ASP A 169 -4.67 -13.89 -1.43
CA ASP A 169 -5.35 -14.10 -2.72
C ASP A 169 -5.50 -12.76 -3.45
N PRO A 170 -4.80 -12.52 -4.57
CA PRO A 170 -4.83 -11.26 -5.28
C PRO A 170 -6.22 -10.91 -5.82
N ALA A 171 -7.11 -11.89 -6.00
CA ALA A 171 -8.49 -11.65 -6.42
C ALA A 171 -9.33 -10.90 -5.37
N LYS A 172 -8.88 -10.89 -4.11
CA LYS A 172 -9.52 -10.18 -2.99
C LYS A 172 -9.07 -8.72 -2.85
N ALA A 173 -8.14 -8.25 -3.68
CA ALA A 173 -7.79 -6.84 -3.68
C ALA A 173 -9.05 -5.98 -3.94
N PRO A 174 -9.29 -4.92 -3.15
CA PRO A 174 -10.42 -4.02 -3.37
C PRO A 174 -10.23 -3.17 -4.63
N ASP A 175 -11.27 -2.47 -5.03
CA ASP A 175 -11.15 -1.36 -5.96
C ASP A 175 -10.30 -0.25 -5.32
N THR A 176 -9.48 0.44 -6.13
CA THR A 176 -8.80 1.66 -5.68
C THR A 176 -9.65 2.88 -5.96
N THR A 177 -9.58 3.87 -5.09
CA THR A 177 -10.13 5.19 -5.38
C THR A 177 -9.27 5.92 -6.42
N PHE A 178 -9.88 6.94 -7.07
CA PHE A 178 -9.14 7.96 -7.79
C PHE A 178 -9.46 9.33 -7.19
N THR A 179 -8.42 10.10 -6.90
CA THR A 179 -8.54 11.33 -6.10
C THR A 179 -8.89 12.55 -6.95
N ILE A 180 -9.98 13.21 -6.58
CA ILE A 180 -10.39 14.54 -7.08
C ILE A 180 -10.00 15.56 -6.00
N GLY A 181 -8.98 16.36 -6.28
CA GLY A 181 -8.57 17.48 -5.43
C GLY A 181 -9.55 18.64 -5.49
N ILE A 182 -9.47 19.51 -4.49
CA ILE A 182 -10.28 20.75 -4.42
C ILE A 182 -9.94 21.66 -5.61
N ASP A 183 -10.97 22.07 -6.37
CA ASP A 183 -10.80 22.92 -7.55
C ASP A 183 -12.11 23.67 -7.88
N THR A 184 -12.13 24.44 -8.98
CA THR A 184 -13.34 25.07 -9.49
C THR A 184 -14.34 24.01 -10.00
N PRO A 185 -15.67 24.29 -10.00
CA PRO A 185 -16.67 23.34 -10.48
C PRO A 185 -16.39 22.82 -11.92
N GLU A 186 -15.89 23.68 -12.80
CA GLU A 186 -15.55 23.32 -14.19
C GLU A 186 -14.47 22.24 -14.24
N ILE A 187 -13.38 22.44 -13.48
CA ILE A 187 -12.25 21.52 -13.40
C ILE A 187 -12.67 20.21 -12.72
N VAL A 188 -13.48 20.30 -11.66
CA VAL A 188 -14.03 19.13 -10.96
C VAL A 188 -14.87 18.29 -11.92
N ARG A 189 -15.79 18.89 -12.71
CA ARG A 189 -16.58 18.15 -13.71
C ARG A 189 -15.70 17.49 -14.75
N GLN A 190 -14.67 18.21 -15.24
CA GLN A 190 -13.74 17.68 -16.21
C GLN A 190 -13.01 16.45 -15.65
N LYS A 191 -12.36 16.58 -14.49
CA LYS A 191 -11.65 15.48 -13.82
C LYS A 191 -12.56 14.27 -13.57
N THR A 192 -13.80 14.52 -13.12
CA THR A 192 -14.78 13.47 -12.88
C THR A 192 -15.12 12.71 -14.17
N ARG A 193 -15.34 13.40 -15.31
CA ARG A 193 -15.59 12.74 -16.60
C ARG A 193 -14.42 11.90 -17.08
N GLU A 194 -13.19 12.37 -16.85
CA GLU A 194 -11.96 11.68 -17.28
C GLU A 194 -11.73 10.35 -16.53
N CYS A 195 -12.30 10.19 -15.33
CA CYS A 195 -12.06 9.01 -14.49
C CYS A 195 -13.31 8.13 -14.24
N ALA A 196 -14.53 8.64 -14.42
CA ALA A 196 -15.76 7.93 -14.05
C ALA A 196 -15.93 6.57 -14.74
N ASP A 197 -15.49 6.42 -15.99
CA ASP A 197 -15.56 5.16 -16.73
C ASP A 197 -14.42 4.18 -16.40
N ARG A 198 -13.45 4.60 -15.60
CA ARG A 198 -12.23 3.83 -15.33
C ARG A 198 -12.14 3.33 -13.88
N PHE A 199 -12.88 3.94 -12.98
CA PHE A 199 -12.86 3.65 -11.55
C PHE A 199 -14.26 3.31 -11.05
N ASN A 200 -14.34 2.52 -9.98
CA ASN A 200 -15.60 2.11 -9.34
C ASN A 200 -15.91 2.91 -8.08
N ILE A 201 -14.96 3.71 -7.60
CA ILE A 201 -15.08 4.59 -6.45
C ILE A 201 -14.15 5.80 -6.64
N LEU A 202 -14.61 6.99 -6.27
CA LEU A 202 -13.81 8.21 -6.33
C LEU A 202 -13.53 8.71 -4.92
N LYS A 203 -12.33 9.26 -4.70
CA LYS A 203 -11.98 9.97 -3.45
C LYS A 203 -12.07 11.47 -3.69
N VAL A 204 -12.76 12.19 -2.82
CA VAL A 204 -12.96 13.63 -2.92
C VAL A 204 -12.32 14.33 -1.74
N LYS A 205 -11.42 15.26 -2.03
CA LYS A 205 -10.86 16.13 -1.00
C LYS A 205 -11.88 17.18 -0.61
N VAL A 206 -12.13 17.28 0.69
CA VAL A 206 -13.08 18.21 1.33
C VAL A 206 -12.39 18.90 2.52
N GLY A 207 -13.13 19.60 3.38
CA GLY A 207 -12.60 20.28 4.56
C GLY A 207 -12.58 21.81 4.41
N LEU A 208 -13.27 22.35 3.40
CA LEU A 208 -13.46 23.78 3.16
C LEU A 208 -14.95 24.13 3.13
N GLU A 209 -15.27 25.41 3.01
CA GLU A 209 -16.67 25.89 2.98
C GLU A 209 -17.46 25.43 1.73
N ASN A 210 -16.76 25.02 0.67
CA ASN A 210 -17.35 24.58 -0.61
C ASN A 210 -17.56 23.06 -0.72
N ASP A 211 -17.46 22.29 0.36
CA ASP A 211 -17.56 20.82 0.35
C ASP A 211 -18.84 20.32 -0.34
N LYS A 212 -19.99 20.89 -0.02
CA LYS A 212 -21.26 20.51 -0.64
C LYS A 212 -21.32 20.80 -2.14
N ASP A 213 -20.69 21.88 -2.58
CA ASP A 213 -20.66 22.23 -3.99
C ASP A 213 -19.74 21.30 -4.77
N MET A 214 -18.62 20.86 -4.17
CA MET A 214 -17.78 19.80 -4.71
C MET A 214 -18.56 18.52 -4.95
N ILE A 215 -19.26 18.02 -3.94
CA ILE A 215 -20.05 16.78 -4.03
C ILE A 215 -21.19 16.92 -5.06
N ARG A 216 -21.96 18.02 -5.02
CA ARG A 216 -23.03 18.26 -6.00
C ARG A 216 -22.50 18.29 -7.43
N THR A 217 -21.35 18.94 -7.64
CA THR A 217 -20.69 19.03 -8.96
C THR A 217 -20.29 17.65 -9.48
N ILE A 218 -19.78 16.78 -8.62
CA ILE A 218 -19.44 15.39 -8.98
C ILE A 218 -20.72 14.61 -9.30
N ARG A 219 -21.80 14.79 -8.53
CA ARG A 219 -23.10 14.13 -8.75
C ARG A 219 -23.81 14.54 -10.03
N GLU A 220 -23.50 15.71 -10.60
CA GLU A 220 -23.95 16.07 -11.96
C GLU A 220 -23.35 15.16 -13.04
N VAL A 221 -22.25 14.45 -12.74
CA VAL A 221 -21.48 13.66 -13.71
C VAL A 221 -21.61 12.16 -13.48
N THR A 222 -21.66 11.70 -12.22
CA THR A 222 -21.63 10.27 -11.89
C THR A 222 -22.34 9.93 -10.58
N ASP A 223 -22.89 8.71 -10.52
CA ASP A 223 -23.48 8.10 -9.32
C ASP A 223 -22.52 7.13 -8.61
N LEU A 224 -21.25 7.07 -9.02
CA LEU A 224 -20.24 6.21 -8.38
C LEU A 224 -20.16 6.47 -6.87
N PRO A 225 -19.90 5.45 -6.04
CA PRO A 225 -19.58 5.63 -4.63
C PRO A 225 -18.45 6.64 -4.42
N LEU A 226 -18.55 7.48 -3.39
CA LEU A 226 -17.52 8.44 -3.03
C LEU A 226 -16.91 8.10 -1.67
N ALA A 227 -15.60 8.17 -1.57
CA ALA A 227 -14.87 8.34 -0.31
C ALA A 227 -14.56 9.83 -0.14
N VAL A 228 -14.65 10.37 1.05
CA VAL A 228 -14.25 11.76 1.32
C VAL A 228 -13.11 11.83 2.31
N ASP A 229 -12.19 12.77 2.09
CA ASP A 229 -11.08 13.03 2.98
C ASP A 229 -11.05 14.53 3.32
N ALA A 230 -11.33 14.82 4.59
CA ALA A 230 -11.36 16.19 5.09
C ALA A 230 -9.97 16.72 5.45
N ASN A 231 -8.95 15.89 5.49
CA ASN A 231 -7.58 16.26 5.86
C ASN A 231 -7.53 17.20 7.08
N GLN A 232 -8.26 16.84 8.16
CA GLN A 232 -8.37 17.63 9.40
C GLN A 232 -9.09 18.98 9.22
N GLY A 233 -9.82 19.19 8.11
CA GLY A 233 -10.38 20.49 7.73
C GLY A 233 -11.52 20.97 8.62
N TRP A 234 -12.34 20.07 9.15
CA TRP A 234 -13.52 20.44 9.94
C TRP A 234 -13.14 20.85 11.37
N LYS A 235 -13.81 21.88 11.90
CA LYS A 235 -13.42 22.51 13.19
C LYS A 235 -14.47 22.35 14.29
N ASP A 236 -15.70 22.02 13.94
CA ASP A 236 -16.84 21.86 14.84
C ASP A 236 -17.39 20.45 14.67
N ARG A 237 -17.45 19.66 15.74
CA ARG A 237 -17.83 18.25 15.67
C ARG A 237 -19.31 18.03 15.38
N GLU A 238 -20.19 18.93 15.86
CA GLU A 238 -21.62 18.85 15.60
C GLU A 238 -21.90 19.10 14.13
N LYS A 239 -21.28 20.16 13.54
CA LYS A 239 -21.38 20.45 12.12
C LYS A 239 -20.73 19.37 11.26
N ALA A 240 -19.59 18.83 11.70
CA ALA A 240 -18.95 17.70 11.02
C ALA A 240 -19.86 16.48 10.96
N LEU A 241 -20.56 16.18 12.05
CA LEU A 241 -21.54 15.07 12.06
C LEU A 241 -22.74 15.33 11.16
N GLU A 242 -23.30 16.56 11.16
CA GLU A 242 -24.37 16.97 10.23
C GLU A 242 -23.91 16.82 8.77
N GLU A 243 -22.67 17.23 8.47
CA GLU A 243 -22.08 17.06 7.14
C GLU A 243 -21.95 15.58 6.76
N ILE A 244 -21.53 14.71 7.67
CA ILE A 244 -21.42 13.27 7.43
C ILE A 244 -22.79 12.64 7.11
N PHE A 245 -23.86 13.05 7.79
CA PHE A 245 -25.22 12.59 7.45
C PHE A 245 -25.62 13.02 6.03
N TRP A 246 -25.38 14.29 5.70
CA TRP A 246 -25.65 14.80 4.36
C TRP A 246 -24.81 14.08 3.28
N LEU A 247 -23.53 13.84 3.54
CA LEU A 247 -22.63 13.09 2.66
C LEU A 247 -23.13 11.66 2.40
N LYS A 248 -23.65 10.98 3.43
CA LYS A 248 -24.26 9.65 3.27
C LYS A 248 -25.44 9.67 2.31
N GLU A 249 -26.32 10.67 2.43
CA GLU A 249 -27.46 10.84 1.52
C GLU A 249 -27.03 11.13 0.08
N ASN A 250 -25.80 11.62 -0.11
CA ASN A 250 -25.18 11.89 -1.40
C ASN A 250 -24.22 10.79 -1.87
N GLY A 251 -24.36 9.54 -1.37
CA GLY A 251 -23.66 8.37 -1.86
C GLY A 251 -22.21 8.25 -1.40
N VAL A 252 -21.83 8.97 -0.35
CA VAL A 252 -20.52 8.78 0.31
C VAL A 252 -20.55 7.50 1.14
N VAL A 253 -19.49 6.71 1.10
CA VAL A 253 -19.38 5.40 1.76
C VAL A 253 -18.37 5.38 2.92
N MET A 254 -17.51 6.37 3.03
CA MET A 254 -16.56 6.53 4.14
C MET A 254 -16.07 7.97 4.26
N VAL A 255 -15.60 8.32 5.46
CA VAL A 255 -14.99 9.61 5.77
C VAL A 255 -13.59 9.39 6.35
N GLU A 256 -12.61 10.14 5.86
CA GLU A 256 -11.22 10.10 6.33
C GLU A 256 -10.88 11.39 7.05
N GLN A 257 -10.25 11.29 8.21
CA GLN A 257 -9.69 12.33 9.08
C GLN A 257 -10.54 13.62 9.16
N PRO A 258 -11.73 13.56 9.76
CA PRO A 258 -12.66 14.69 9.81
C PRO A 258 -12.10 15.88 10.58
N MET A 259 -11.57 15.65 11.78
CA MET A 259 -11.05 16.67 12.69
C MET A 259 -9.54 16.57 12.83
N ALA A 260 -8.92 17.61 13.40
CA ALA A 260 -7.49 17.60 13.76
C ALA A 260 -7.14 16.34 14.59
N LYS A 261 -5.98 15.76 14.33
CA LYS A 261 -5.53 14.52 14.97
C LYS A 261 -5.39 14.63 16.49
N GLU A 262 -5.12 15.85 16.99
CA GLU A 262 -5.01 16.14 18.42
C GLU A 262 -6.38 16.15 19.13
N ARG A 263 -7.48 16.28 18.38
CA ARG A 263 -8.86 16.32 18.89
C ARG A 263 -9.45 14.90 18.97
N ILE A 264 -8.77 14.01 19.69
CA ILE A 264 -9.14 12.59 19.79
C ILE A 264 -10.56 12.40 20.32
N ASP A 265 -10.96 13.15 21.36
CA ASP A 265 -12.30 13.05 21.96
C ASP A 265 -13.40 13.48 20.98
N ASP A 266 -13.15 14.49 20.15
CA ASP A 266 -14.12 14.92 19.14
C ASP A 266 -14.23 13.92 17.99
N ASN A 267 -13.09 13.35 17.55
CA ASN A 267 -13.10 12.26 16.57
C ASN A 267 -13.83 11.02 17.11
N ALA A 268 -13.63 10.66 18.39
CA ALA A 268 -14.35 9.57 19.05
C ALA A 268 -15.87 9.85 19.11
N TRP A 269 -16.25 11.08 19.48
CA TRP A 269 -17.64 11.49 19.56
C TRP A 269 -18.35 11.43 18.19
N ILE A 270 -17.66 11.86 17.12
CA ILE A 270 -18.14 11.74 15.73
C ILE A 270 -18.27 10.25 15.35
N THR A 271 -17.23 9.47 15.60
CA THR A 271 -17.18 8.06 15.20
C THR A 271 -18.31 7.25 15.84
N GLU A 272 -18.59 7.45 17.13
CA GLU A 272 -19.70 6.78 17.82
C GLU A 272 -21.07 7.05 17.20
N ARG A 273 -21.25 8.23 16.56
CA ARG A 273 -22.55 8.70 16.04
C ARG A 273 -22.64 8.65 14.52
N SER A 274 -21.50 8.48 13.85
CA SER A 274 -21.41 8.54 12.40
C SER A 274 -22.14 7.37 11.73
N PRO A 275 -23.00 7.64 10.73
CA PRO A 275 -23.63 6.61 9.92
C PRO A 275 -22.68 6.00 8.88
N LEU A 276 -21.45 6.55 8.75
CA LEU A 276 -20.39 6.11 7.83
C LEU A 276 -19.16 5.68 8.63
N PRO A 277 -18.36 4.72 8.14
CA PRO A 277 -17.07 4.43 8.73
C PRO A 277 -16.14 5.65 8.65
N VAL A 278 -15.49 5.96 9.78
CA VAL A 278 -14.51 7.05 9.93
C VAL A 278 -13.11 6.46 10.06
N PHE A 279 -12.19 6.93 9.22
CA PHE A 279 -10.80 6.44 9.18
C PHE A 279 -9.81 7.50 9.68
N ALA A 280 -8.79 7.04 10.41
CA ALA A 280 -7.62 7.84 10.77
C ALA A 280 -6.61 7.85 9.62
N ASP A 281 -6.09 9.01 9.23
CA ASP A 281 -4.92 9.18 8.37
C ASP A 281 -3.78 9.87 9.12
N GLU A 282 -3.89 11.16 9.39
CA GLU A 282 -2.84 11.90 10.09
C GLU A 282 -2.71 11.51 11.57
N ALA A 283 -3.78 10.96 12.16
CA ALA A 283 -3.77 10.47 13.54
C ALA A 283 -3.04 9.11 13.71
N ILE A 284 -2.69 8.43 12.62
CA ILE A 284 -1.99 7.14 12.62
C ILE A 284 -0.74 7.22 11.77
N GLN A 285 0.43 7.05 12.39
CA GLN A 285 1.72 7.03 11.70
C GLN A 285 2.33 5.63 11.78
N ARG A 286 2.38 5.05 12.97
CA ARG A 286 3.09 3.83 13.29
C ARG A 286 2.19 2.82 14.00
N LEU A 287 2.67 1.58 14.09
CA LEU A 287 2.00 0.52 14.86
C LEU A 287 1.71 0.93 16.31
N ALA A 288 2.63 1.66 16.93
CA ALA A 288 2.51 2.10 18.33
C ALA A 288 1.36 3.09 18.56
N ASP A 289 0.85 3.73 17.51
CA ASP A 289 -0.25 4.71 17.63
C ASP A 289 -1.63 4.03 17.72
N ILE A 290 -1.78 2.79 17.22
CA ILE A 290 -3.07 2.11 17.13
C ILE A 290 -3.80 2.04 18.48
N PRO A 291 -3.16 1.68 19.62
CA PRO A 291 -3.83 1.65 20.90
C PRO A 291 -4.42 3.00 21.33
N SER A 292 -3.75 4.11 20.99
CA SER A 292 -4.15 5.46 21.41
C SER A 292 -5.36 6.01 20.65
N ILE A 293 -5.63 5.48 19.45
CA ILE A 293 -6.75 5.92 18.60
C ILE A 293 -7.92 4.94 18.59
N LYS A 294 -7.81 3.84 19.32
CA LYS A 294 -8.87 2.84 19.42
C LYS A 294 -10.15 3.47 20.01
N GLY A 295 -11.26 3.29 19.32
CA GLY A 295 -12.55 3.90 19.66
C GLY A 295 -12.75 5.33 19.12
N ALA A 296 -11.66 6.02 18.73
CA ALA A 296 -11.76 7.32 18.07
C ALA A 296 -11.97 7.20 16.55
N TYR A 297 -11.73 6.03 15.97
CA TYR A 297 -11.92 5.75 14.56
C TYR A 297 -12.41 4.32 14.35
N HIS A 298 -13.20 4.08 13.31
CA HIS A 298 -13.60 2.74 12.88
C HIS A 298 -12.48 1.99 12.17
N GLY A 299 -11.51 2.70 11.59
CA GLY A 299 -10.42 2.12 10.83
C GLY A 299 -9.20 3.04 10.72
N ILE A 300 -8.16 2.52 10.11
CA ILE A 300 -6.89 3.20 9.90
C ILE A 300 -6.52 3.22 8.41
N ASN A 301 -5.87 4.30 7.96
CA ASN A 301 -5.24 4.39 6.65
C ASN A 301 -3.72 4.20 6.79
N ILE A 302 -3.21 3.07 6.32
CA ILE A 302 -1.79 2.74 6.33
C ILE A 302 -1.15 3.29 5.06
N LYS A 303 -0.11 4.12 5.22
CA LYS A 303 0.74 4.60 4.12
C LYS A 303 2.20 4.26 4.42
N LEU A 304 2.90 3.65 3.47
CA LEU A 304 4.27 3.15 3.67
C LEU A 304 5.23 4.26 4.11
N MET A 305 5.07 5.47 3.55
CA MET A 305 5.89 6.64 3.90
C MET A 305 5.69 7.11 5.35
N LYS A 306 4.54 6.80 5.97
CA LYS A 306 4.28 7.08 7.39
C LYS A 306 4.86 6.00 8.29
N CYS A 307 4.59 4.74 7.98
CA CYS A 307 4.88 3.61 8.85
C CYS A 307 6.22 2.91 8.59
N THR A 308 7.14 3.58 7.89
CA THR A 308 8.49 3.07 7.61
C THR A 308 8.56 1.83 6.70
N GLY A 309 7.51 1.57 5.89
CA GLY A 309 7.54 0.54 4.85
C GLY A 309 6.64 -0.67 5.08
N MET A 310 6.88 -1.72 4.31
CA MET A 310 6.03 -2.90 4.20
C MET A 310 6.02 -3.76 5.47
N ARG A 311 7.17 -3.87 6.17
CA ARG A 311 7.29 -4.67 7.40
C ARG A 311 6.34 -4.19 8.49
N GLU A 312 6.35 -2.89 8.78
CA GLU A 312 5.48 -2.32 9.81
C GLU A 312 4.04 -2.25 9.33
N ALA A 313 3.81 -1.93 8.06
CA ALA A 313 2.48 -1.96 7.46
C ALA A 313 1.79 -3.32 7.64
N TRP A 314 2.50 -4.43 7.40
CA TRP A 314 1.96 -5.78 7.62
C TRP A 314 1.63 -6.06 9.09
N LYS A 315 2.46 -5.58 10.03
CA LYS A 315 2.17 -5.67 11.47
C LYS A 315 0.93 -4.84 11.84
N MET A 316 0.78 -3.64 11.26
CA MET A 316 -0.38 -2.77 11.48
C MET A 316 -1.67 -3.40 10.95
N VAL A 317 -1.66 -4.02 9.75
CA VAL A 317 -2.82 -4.76 9.21
C VAL A 317 -3.27 -5.84 10.20
N ASN A 318 -2.33 -6.68 10.65
CA ASN A 318 -2.67 -7.79 11.56
C ASN A 318 -3.16 -7.31 12.93
N TYR A 319 -2.54 -6.27 13.48
CA TYR A 319 -2.92 -5.72 14.78
C TYR A 319 -4.29 -5.03 14.71
N ALA A 320 -4.54 -4.19 13.70
CA ALA A 320 -5.82 -3.53 13.51
C ALA A 320 -6.97 -4.55 13.34
N ARG A 321 -6.73 -5.64 12.57
CA ARG A 321 -7.70 -6.73 12.43
C ARG A 321 -7.99 -7.43 13.76
N ALA A 322 -6.97 -7.69 14.57
CA ALA A 322 -7.13 -8.29 15.91
C ALA A 322 -7.95 -7.39 16.85
N GLU A 323 -7.85 -6.07 16.68
CA GLU A 323 -8.64 -5.07 17.42
C GLU A 323 -10.04 -4.80 16.82
N GLY A 324 -10.42 -5.51 15.76
CA GLY A 324 -11.71 -5.36 15.08
C GLY A 324 -11.83 -4.07 14.26
N MET A 325 -10.73 -3.38 13.97
CA MET A 325 -10.71 -2.18 13.16
C MET A 325 -10.70 -2.52 11.66
N LYS A 326 -11.31 -1.64 10.87
CA LYS A 326 -11.18 -1.65 9.40
C LYS A 326 -9.79 -1.14 9.01
N VAL A 327 -9.33 -1.61 7.85
CA VAL A 327 -8.01 -1.23 7.31
C VAL A 327 -8.17 -0.68 5.91
N MET A 328 -7.55 0.45 5.66
CA MET A 328 -7.30 1.01 4.34
C MET A 328 -5.80 1.07 4.10
N VAL A 329 -5.37 0.79 2.88
CA VAL A 329 -4.02 1.07 2.41
C VAL A 329 -4.07 2.26 1.45
N GLY A 330 -3.27 3.27 1.74
CA GLY A 330 -3.14 4.48 0.91
C GLY A 330 -1.71 4.73 0.47
N CYS A 331 -1.56 5.77 -0.32
CA CYS A 331 -0.26 6.25 -0.79
C CYS A 331 -0.13 7.77 -0.65
N MET A 332 1.03 8.29 -0.99
CA MET A 332 1.26 9.69 -1.33
C MET A 332 1.17 9.86 -2.86
N THR A 333 1.59 10.99 -3.41
CA THR A 333 2.01 11.05 -4.80
C THR A 333 3.35 10.34 -4.89
N GLU A 334 3.39 9.21 -5.56
CA GLU A 334 4.50 8.25 -5.60
C GLU A 334 4.67 7.72 -7.02
N THR A 335 5.83 7.14 -7.33
CA THR A 335 5.98 6.33 -8.54
C THR A 335 5.27 4.99 -8.40
N SER A 336 5.22 4.22 -9.47
CA SER A 336 4.75 2.83 -9.42
C SER A 336 5.57 1.96 -8.47
N CYS A 337 6.74 2.39 -7.98
CA CYS A 337 7.55 1.66 -7.01
C CYS A 337 6.82 1.54 -5.67
N ALA A 338 6.61 2.64 -4.95
CA ALA A 338 5.96 2.59 -3.63
C ALA A 338 4.49 2.21 -3.73
N VAL A 339 3.79 2.64 -4.80
CA VAL A 339 2.39 2.23 -5.02
C VAL A 339 2.28 0.71 -5.18
N SER A 340 3.19 0.07 -5.92
CA SER A 340 3.19 -1.40 -6.07
C SER A 340 3.58 -2.12 -4.79
N ALA A 341 4.48 -1.55 -3.99
CA ALA A 341 4.81 -2.08 -2.67
C ALA A 341 3.60 -2.07 -1.73
N ALA A 342 2.87 -0.94 -1.68
CA ALA A 342 1.64 -0.82 -0.90
C ALA A 342 0.55 -1.77 -1.42
N ALA A 343 0.44 -1.94 -2.74
CA ALA A 343 -0.53 -2.82 -3.36
C ALA A 343 -0.35 -4.30 -2.99
N GLN A 344 0.86 -4.75 -2.60
CA GLN A 344 1.08 -6.12 -2.11
C GLN A 344 0.22 -6.45 -0.87
N LEU A 345 -0.17 -5.43 -0.08
CA LEU A 345 -1.04 -5.55 1.10
C LEU A 345 -2.53 -5.55 0.73
N SER A 346 -2.89 -5.09 -0.47
CA SER A 346 -4.29 -4.79 -0.83
C SER A 346 -5.25 -5.96 -0.64
N PRO A 347 -4.90 -7.25 -0.86
CA PRO A 347 -5.84 -8.34 -0.62
C PRO A 347 -6.20 -8.59 0.86
N ALA A 348 -5.49 -7.93 1.80
CA ALA A 348 -5.71 -8.05 3.25
C ALA A 348 -6.48 -6.87 3.86
N VAL A 349 -6.89 -5.88 3.05
CA VAL A 349 -7.53 -4.65 3.54
C VAL A 349 -8.96 -4.48 3.03
N ASP A 350 -9.72 -3.54 3.62
CA ASP A 350 -11.12 -3.28 3.24
C ASP A 350 -11.24 -2.23 2.13
N PHE A 351 -10.31 -1.25 2.12
CA PHE A 351 -10.30 -0.13 1.18
C PHE A 351 -8.88 0.12 0.67
N ALA A 352 -8.77 0.69 -0.52
CA ALA A 352 -7.50 1.10 -1.09
C ALA A 352 -7.62 2.49 -1.75
N ASP A 353 -6.55 3.28 -1.59
CA ASP A 353 -6.35 4.61 -2.18
C ASP A 353 -4.94 4.66 -2.76
N LEU A 354 -4.77 3.95 -3.89
CA LEU A 354 -3.48 3.66 -4.52
C LEU A 354 -3.42 4.23 -5.94
N ASP A 355 -3.65 5.53 -6.05
CA ASP A 355 -3.66 6.28 -7.31
C ASP A 355 -2.44 7.21 -7.48
N GLY A 356 -1.50 7.22 -6.54
CA GLY A 356 -0.39 8.17 -6.49
C GLY A 356 0.44 8.23 -7.76
N ASN A 357 0.71 7.09 -8.39
CA ASN A 357 1.43 6.99 -9.66
C ASN A 357 0.60 7.46 -10.88
N LEU A 358 -0.71 7.47 -10.78
CA LEU A 358 -1.60 7.97 -11.84
C LEU A 358 -1.66 9.50 -11.86
N LEU A 359 -1.28 10.15 -10.76
CA LEU A 359 -1.28 11.60 -10.60
C LEU A 359 0.00 12.26 -11.14
N ILE A 360 1.03 11.50 -11.50
CA ILE A 360 2.32 12.01 -12.01
C ILE A 360 2.49 11.78 -13.53
N THR A 361 3.48 12.47 -14.13
CA THR A 361 3.78 12.38 -15.57
C THR A 361 5.13 11.75 -15.87
N ASN A 362 5.97 11.55 -14.87
CA ASN A 362 7.36 11.12 -15.01
C ASN A 362 7.65 9.89 -14.14
N ASP A 363 6.80 8.87 -14.25
CA ASP A 363 7.04 7.59 -13.59
C ASP A 363 8.30 6.89 -14.15
N LEU A 364 9.06 6.25 -13.29
CA LEU A 364 10.27 5.50 -13.63
C LEU A 364 10.01 4.00 -13.79
N TYR A 365 8.82 3.55 -13.42
CA TYR A 365 8.49 2.13 -13.32
C TYR A 365 7.11 1.82 -13.88
N LYS A 366 6.94 0.56 -14.25
CA LYS A 366 5.64 -0.07 -14.42
C LYS A 366 5.46 -1.13 -13.33
N GLY A 367 4.34 -1.10 -12.63
CA GLY A 367 4.07 -1.99 -11.50
C GLY A 367 2.65 -2.49 -11.48
N MET A 368 1.96 -2.35 -10.33
CA MET A 368 0.55 -2.70 -10.22
C MET A 368 -0.29 -1.89 -11.22
N GLU A 369 -1.30 -2.51 -11.77
CA GLU A 369 -2.20 -1.90 -12.74
C GLU A 369 -3.60 -1.72 -12.13
N VAL A 370 -4.31 -0.68 -12.57
CA VAL A 370 -5.73 -0.50 -12.27
C VAL A 370 -6.52 -0.88 -13.53
N ILE A 371 -7.23 -2.01 -13.45
CA ILE A 371 -8.04 -2.51 -14.57
C ILE A 371 -9.52 -2.47 -14.15
N ASN A 372 -10.31 -1.64 -14.82
CA ASN A 372 -11.73 -1.43 -14.49
C ASN A 372 -11.93 -1.07 -13.00
N GLY A 373 -11.13 -0.14 -12.48
CA GLY A 373 -11.15 0.32 -11.10
C GLY A 373 -10.49 -0.60 -10.09
N LYS A 374 -10.18 -1.85 -10.48
CA LYS A 374 -9.65 -2.87 -9.56
C LYS A 374 -8.13 -2.92 -9.59
N ILE A 375 -7.54 -3.02 -8.40
CA ILE A 375 -6.11 -3.29 -8.24
C ILE A 375 -5.79 -4.66 -8.83
N THR A 376 -4.85 -4.69 -9.76
CA THR A 376 -4.38 -5.90 -10.42
C THR A 376 -2.90 -6.10 -10.14
N LEU A 377 -2.61 -7.12 -9.34
CA LEU A 377 -1.26 -7.49 -8.94
C LEU A 377 -0.63 -8.42 -9.97
N SER A 378 0.64 -8.20 -10.29
CA SER A 378 1.38 -9.08 -11.18
C SER A 378 1.99 -10.27 -10.43
N ASP A 379 2.30 -11.36 -11.17
CA ASP A 379 3.08 -12.51 -10.65
C ASP A 379 4.59 -12.27 -10.67
N ARG A 380 5.05 -11.06 -11.05
CA ARG A 380 6.47 -10.72 -11.05
C ARG A 380 7.03 -10.78 -9.62
N PRO A 381 8.26 -11.30 -9.43
CA PRO A 381 8.91 -11.33 -8.12
C PRO A 381 9.09 -9.94 -7.50
N GLY A 382 9.29 -9.93 -6.17
CA GLY A 382 9.47 -8.71 -5.41
C GLY A 382 8.15 -7.96 -5.20
N ILE A 383 8.16 -6.68 -5.45
CA ILE A 383 6.95 -5.84 -5.43
C ILE A 383 6.28 -5.75 -6.81
N GLY A 384 6.74 -6.54 -7.78
CA GLY A 384 6.11 -6.67 -9.08
C GLY A 384 6.52 -5.61 -10.12
N LEU A 385 7.68 -4.97 -9.97
CA LEU A 385 8.15 -3.89 -10.83
C LEU A 385 8.81 -4.33 -12.13
N GLU A 386 8.70 -3.44 -13.11
CA GLU A 386 9.52 -3.35 -14.31
C GLU A 386 10.07 -1.91 -14.41
N VAL A 387 11.37 -1.76 -14.67
CA VAL A 387 12.02 -0.46 -14.88
C VAL A 387 11.74 -0.02 -16.32
N LEU A 388 11.31 1.25 -16.52
CA LEU A 388 10.99 1.82 -17.83
C LEU A 388 12.24 2.25 -18.63
#